data_727bed91d6738d01c1f99f895d735524
#
_entry.id   727bed91d6738d01c1f99f895d735524
#
_cell.length_a   1.000
_cell.length_b   1.000
_cell.length_c   1.000
_cell.angle_alpha   90.00
_cell.angle_beta   90.00
_cell.angle_gamma   90.00
#
_symmetry.space_group_name_H-M   'P 1'
#
loop_
_entity.id
_entity.type
_entity.pdbx_description
1 polymer ?
#
loop_
_entity_poly.entity_id
_entity_poly.type
_entity_poly.pdbx_seq_one_letter_code
_entity_poly.pdbx_strand_id
1 'polypeptide(L)'
;MRSVSILFIMETSTKNTIVYLPLEGVESEHCALIIDKELAGVAGISSSKIELNNRRAVIEVSNSEGVLSAIKAIREIGYGVTTVKSTFPVLGMSCASCAGSAESAVIHAAGVVHASVNFASGNLTVEYLPSMLDAAQLQKIVQNAGYDLLVENEQAQAETLEAIHDAKISTLKKHTVLAILLALPVAIIGMFFMDMPYANILMWLLSTPVVFWLGKGFFVNAWKQAKHHSANMDTLVALSTGIAYLFSVFNMFFEKFWHTKGLHAHVYFEAAAVIIAFILLGKLLEEKAKNHTSSAIKKLMGLQPKTVVLLHASGEEQQVPISAVEAGNTILVKPGEKIAVDGIVLEGSSYVDESMLNGEPLPILKQKGDEVFAGAINQRGSFRFKAVKVGRDTMLAQIIKAVQDAQGSKAPVQKLVDKIASIFVPVVMLVALVSFVAWIVLGGENSWAQGLLSAVSVLEIGR
;
A
#
# COMPACT_ATOMS: atom_id res chain seq x y z
N MET A 1 -48.08 -20.62 -25.53
CA MET A 1 -46.79 -21.23 -25.17
C MET A 1 -46.25 -20.51 -23.93
N ARG A 2 -46.26 -21.20 -22.81
CA ARG A 2 -45.93 -20.64 -21.50
C ARG A 2 -44.40 -20.66 -21.32
N SER A 3 -43.78 -19.49 -21.10
CA SER A 3 -42.40 -19.38 -20.67
C SER A 3 -42.28 -19.82 -19.22
N VAL A 4 -41.52 -20.87 -18.97
CA VAL A 4 -41.15 -21.32 -17.64
C VAL A 4 -39.84 -20.60 -17.27
N SER A 5 -39.93 -19.59 -16.38
CA SER A 5 -38.78 -19.01 -15.72
C SER A 5 -38.33 -19.95 -14.62
N ILE A 6 -37.20 -20.62 -14.83
CA ILE A 6 -36.54 -21.42 -13.82
C ILE A 6 -35.76 -20.43 -12.93
N LEU A 7 -36.33 -20.14 -11.77
CA LEU A 7 -35.68 -19.41 -10.68
C LEU A 7 -34.72 -20.39 -9.99
N PHE A 8 -33.42 -20.28 -10.26
CA PHE A 8 -32.39 -20.98 -9.49
C PHE A 8 -32.29 -20.30 -8.14
N ILE A 9 -32.97 -20.80 -7.14
CA ILE A 9 -32.73 -20.49 -5.73
C ILE A 9 -31.44 -21.21 -5.34
N MET A 10 -30.33 -20.48 -5.29
CA MET A 10 -29.15 -20.95 -4.59
C MET A 10 -29.48 -20.94 -3.08
N GLU A 11 -29.77 -22.11 -2.53
CA GLU A 11 -29.73 -22.35 -1.10
C GLU A 11 -28.27 -22.15 -0.64
N THR A 12 -27.95 -20.96 -0.14
CA THR A 12 -26.76 -20.75 0.68
C THR A 12 -27.02 -21.42 2.02
N SER A 13 -26.47 -22.61 2.20
CA SER A 13 -26.36 -23.29 3.49
C SER A 13 -25.58 -22.34 4.44
N THR A 14 -26.30 -21.59 5.25
CA THR A 14 -25.75 -20.75 6.33
C THR A 14 -25.28 -21.69 7.45
N LYS A 15 -24.04 -22.17 7.36
CA LYS A 15 -23.37 -22.77 8.52
C LYS A 15 -23.09 -21.65 9.51
N ASN A 16 -23.85 -21.61 10.61
CA ASN A 16 -23.52 -20.74 11.72
C ASN A 16 -22.11 -21.05 12.21
N THR A 17 -21.30 -20.01 12.39
CA THR A 17 -19.91 -20.13 12.84
C THR A 17 -19.83 -19.68 14.31
N ILE A 18 -19.22 -20.51 15.14
CA ILE A 18 -18.97 -20.15 16.56
C ILE A 18 -17.71 -19.29 16.61
N VAL A 19 -17.84 -18.12 17.23
CA VAL A 19 -16.75 -17.16 17.40
C VAL A 19 -16.54 -16.88 18.87
N TYR A 20 -15.27 -16.84 19.29
CA TYR A 20 -14.84 -16.52 20.63
C TYR A 20 -14.33 -15.09 20.68
N LEU A 21 -15.02 -14.21 21.43
CA LEU A 21 -14.60 -12.81 21.63
C LEU A 21 -14.00 -12.67 23.02
N PRO A 22 -12.68 -12.46 23.17
CA PRO A 22 -12.06 -12.17 24.46
C PRO A 22 -12.56 -10.82 24.99
N LEU A 23 -13.06 -10.80 26.23
CA LEU A 23 -13.66 -9.64 26.85
C LEU A 23 -12.71 -8.99 27.86
N GLU A 24 -12.76 -7.66 27.91
CA GLU A 24 -12.05 -6.84 28.89
C GLU A 24 -13.04 -6.08 29.79
N GLY A 25 -12.71 -5.97 31.09
CA GLY A 25 -13.54 -5.26 32.08
C GLY A 25 -14.74 -6.06 32.58
N VAL A 26 -14.82 -7.38 32.33
CA VAL A 26 -15.94 -8.25 32.75
C VAL A 26 -15.49 -9.06 33.96
N GLU A 27 -15.87 -8.58 35.16
CA GLU A 27 -15.42 -9.16 36.43
C GLU A 27 -16.56 -9.77 37.25
N SER A 28 -17.83 -9.59 36.86
CA SER A 28 -18.98 -10.08 37.62
C SER A 28 -20.05 -10.71 36.72
N GLU A 29 -20.90 -11.57 37.32
CA GLU A 29 -22.05 -12.13 36.62
C GLU A 29 -23.03 -11.05 36.12
N HIS A 30 -23.11 -9.92 36.83
CA HIS A 30 -23.93 -8.79 36.41
C HIS A 30 -23.44 -8.19 35.08
N CYS A 31 -22.12 -8.00 34.94
CA CYS A 31 -21.53 -7.55 33.67
C CYS A 31 -21.80 -8.56 32.54
N ALA A 32 -21.68 -9.85 32.83
CA ALA A 32 -21.96 -10.91 31.87
C ALA A 32 -23.40 -10.88 31.36
N LEU A 33 -24.36 -10.69 32.26
CA LEU A 33 -25.78 -10.59 31.92
C LEU A 33 -26.11 -9.35 31.06
N ILE A 34 -25.47 -8.20 31.32
CA ILE A 34 -25.64 -6.99 30.51
C ILE A 34 -25.15 -7.24 29.07
N ILE A 35 -23.96 -7.82 28.90
CA ILE A 35 -23.40 -8.10 27.61
C ILE A 35 -24.23 -9.13 26.83
N ASP A 36 -24.68 -10.20 27.53
CA ASP A 36 -25.49 -11.25 26.91
C ASP A 36 -26.86 -10.70 26.43
N LYS A 37 -27.48 -9.84 27.22
CA LYS A 37 -28.73 -9.16 26.85
C LYS A 37 -28.55 -8.24 25.63
N GLU A 38 -27.45 -7.51 25.57
CA GLU A 38 -27.14 -6.63 24.42
C GLU A 38 -26.86 -7.43 23.14
N LEU A 39 -26.07 -8.50 23.26
CA LEU A 39 -25.76 -9.38 22.13
C LEU A 39 -26.99 -10.10 21.56
N ALA A 40 -27.96 -10.43 22.40
CA ALA A 40 -29.24 -11.02 21.98
C ALA A 40 -30.07 -10.09 21.07
N GLY A 41 -29.81 -8.77 21.12
CA GLY A 41 -30.47 -7.75 20.28
C GLY A 41 -29.73 -7.48 18.95
N VAL A 42 -28.54 -8.03 18.76
CA VAL A 42 -27.69 -7.72 17.60
C VAL A 42 -28.06 -8.58 16.38
N ALA A 43 -28.34 -7.92 15.26
CA ALA A 43 -28.65 -8.61 14.02
C ALA A 43 -27.47 -9.48 13.54
N GLY A 44 -27.72 -10.73 13.14
CA GLY A 44 -26.71 -11.66 12.66
C GLY A 44 -26.11 -12.56 13.75
N ILE A 45 -26.53 -12.43 15.01
CA ILE A 45 -26.20 -13.33 16.12
C ILE A 45 -27.37 -14.29 16.35
N SER A 46 -27.12 -15.58 16.28
CA SER A 46 -28.13 -16.63 16.54
C SER A 46 -28.19 -17.03 18.00
N SER A 47 -27.06 -17.06 18.68
CA SER A 47 -26.98 -17.32 20.13
C SER A 47 -25.74 -16.64 20.71
N SER A 48 -25.80 -16.29 21.98
CA SER A 48 -24.68 -15.76 22.77
C SER A 48 -24.60 -16.46 24.12
N LYS A 49 -23.40 -16.60 24.65
CA LYS A 49 -23.12 -17.09 25.98
C LYS A 49 -21.84 -16.46 26.52
N ILE A 50 -21.90 -15.87 27.68
CA ILE A 50 -20.72 -15.29 28.34
C ILE A 50 -20.07 -16.32 29.26
N GLU A 51 -18.82 -16.64 29.01
CA GLU A 51 -17.98 -17.50 29.86
C GLU A 51 -17.10 -16.62 30.77
N LEU A 52 -17.58 -16.32 31.95
CA LEU A 52 -16.91 -15.41 32.90
C LEU A 52 -15.52 -15.93 33.30
N ASN A 53 -15.39 -17.25 33.56
CA ASN A 53 -14.12 -17.89 33.93
C ASN A 53 -13.04 -17.75 32.85
N ASN A 54 -13.44 -17.72 31.59
CA ASN A 54 -12.55 -17.60 30.43
C ASN A 54 -12.49 -16.17 29.91
N ARG A 55 -13.21 -15.22 30.51
CA ARG A 55 -13.33 -13.82 30.09
C ARG A 55 -13.61 -13.70 28.59
N ARG A 56 -14.58 -14.48 28.08
CA ARG A 56 -14.94 -14.46 26.65
C ARG A 56 -16.44 -14.58 26.44
N ALA A 57 -16.91 -13.96 25.35
CA ALA A 57 -18.22 -14.25 24.78
C ALA A 57 -18.09 -15.33 23.72
N VAL A 58 -18.95 -16.32 23.75
CA VAL A 58 -19.14 -17.32 22.73
C VAL A 58 -20.38 -16.91 21.96
N ILE A 59 -20.23 -16.54 20.70
CA ILE A 59 -21.32 -16.10 19.85
C ILE A 59 -21.44 -17.02 18.62
N GLU A 60 -22.65 -17.30 18.23
CA GLU A 60 -22.94 -18.02 17.01
C GLU A 60 -23.46 -17.01 15.98
N VAL A 61 -22.70 -16.85 14.89
CA VAL A 61 -22.97 -15.83 13.88
C VAL A 61 -23.22 -16.44 12.51
N SER A 62 -24.11 -15.81 11.75
CA SER A 62 -24.46 -16.23 10.39
C SER A 62 -23.52 -15.66 9.34
N ASN A 63 -22.81 -14.55 9.66
CA ASN A 63 -21.89 -13.85 8.75
C ASN A 63 -20.84 -13.05 9.52
N SER A 64 -19.82 -12.56 8.82
CA SER A 64 -18.75 -11.72 9.41
C SER A 64 -19.25 -10.36 9.91
N GLU A 65 -20.32 -9.82 9.35
CA GLU A 65 -20.93 -8.55 9.82
C GLU A 65 -21.51 -8.68 11.21
N GLY A 66 -22.04 -9.85 11.58
CA GLY A 66 -22.51 -10.16 12.92
C GLY A 66 -21.41 -10.05 13.98
N VAL A 67 -20.18 -10.45 13.65
CA VAL A 67 -19.01 -10.31 14.54
C VAL A 67 -18.68 -8.84 14.80
N LEU A 68 -18.64 -8.02 13.74
CA LEU A 68 -18.37 -6.60 13.86
C LEU A 68 -19.46 -5.87 14.65
N SER A 69 -20.72 -6.21 14.42
CA SER A 69 -21.86 -5.67 15.14
C SER A 69 -21.80 -6.04 16.65
N ALA A 70 -21.39 -7.29 16.96
CA ALA A 70 -21.18 -7.73 18.34
C ALA A 70 -20.09 -6.92 19.05
N ILE A 71 -18.94 -6.74 18.40
CA ILE A 71 -17.82 -5.96 18.97
C ILE A 71 -18.25 -4.51 19.21
N LYS A 72 -18.98 -3.93 18.26
CA LYS A 72 -19.49 -2.55 18.39
C LYS A 72 -20.46 -2.42 19.55
N ALA A 73 -21.43 -3.31 19.67
CA ALA A 73 -22.41 -3.33 20.75
C ALA A 73 -21.73 -3.47 22.13
N ILE A 74 -20.75 -4.38 22.26
CA ILE A 74 -19.98 -4.54 23.51
C ILE A 74 -19.23 -3.26 23.87
N ARG A 75 -18.61 -2.58 22.89
CA ARG A 75 -17.89 -1.32 23.12
C ARG A 75 -18.82 -0.16 23.47
N GLU A 76 -20.02 -0.08 22.89
CA GLU A 76 -21.02 0.96 23.17
C GLU A 76 -21.55 0.90 24.61
N ILE A 77 -21.62 -0.29 25.21
CA ILE A 77 -22.03 -0.44 26.64
C ILE A 77 -20.83 -0.33 27.61
N GLY A 78 -19.63 0.06 27.10
CA GLY A 78 -18.45 0.39 27.92
C GLY A 78 -17.54 -0.77 28.28
N TYR A 79 -17.71 -1.95 27.65
CA TYR A 79 -16.78 -3.08 27.79
C TYR A 79 -15.78 -3.15 26.63
N GLY A 80 -14.61 -3.78 26.88
CA GLY A 80 -13.59 -4.01 25.87
C GLY A 80 -13.71 -5.39 25.20
N VAL A 81 -13.25 -5.45 23.96
CA VAL A 81 -12.94 -6.72 23.27
C VAL A 81 -11.48 -6.68 22.89
N THR A 82 -10.72 -7.68 23.33
CA THR A 82 -9.29 -7.76 23.04
C THR A 82 -9.08 -7.98 21.54
N THR A 83 -8.53 -6.99 20.89
CA THR A 83 -8.14 -7.02 19.49
C THR A 83 -6.64 -6.75 19.36
N VAL A 84 -6.04 -7.26 18.29
CA VAL A 84 -4.63 -6.97 17.95
C VAL A 84 -4.61 -5.94 16.84
N LYS A 85 -3.93 -4.82 17.08
CA LYS A 85 -3.67 -3.81 16.05
C LYS A 85 -2.22 -3.94 15.58
N SER A 86 -2.04 -4.27 14.30
CA SER A 86 -0.72 -4.46 13.70
C SER A 86 -0.61 -3.66 12.42
N THR A 87 0.63 -3.30 12.08
CA THR A 87 0.95 -2.59 10.83
C THR A 87 1.95 -3.41 10.06
N PHE A 88 1.62 -3.71 8.80
CA PHE A 88 2.45 -4.53 7.92
C PHE A 88 2.74 -3.79 6.62
N PRO A 89 3.97 -3.85 6.10
CA PRO A 89 4.30 -3.34 4.78
C PRO A 89 3.65 -4.15 3.68
N VAL A 90 3.02 -3.48 2.71
CA VAL A 90 2.38 -4.09 1.54
C VAL A 90 3.26 -3.88 0.31
N LEU A 91 3.61 -4.96 -0.34
CA LEU A 91 4.43 -4.96 -1.55
C LEU A 91 3.56 -5.06 -2.81
N GLY A 92 4.06 -4.50 -3.91
CA GLY A 92 3.42 -4.62 -5.24
C GLY A 92 2.35 -3.56 -5.52
N MET A 93 2.08 -2.63 -4.62
CA MET A 93 1.20 -1.49 -4.90
C MET A 93 1.90 -0.46 -5.79
N SER A 94 1.27 -0.12 -6.91
CA SER A 94 1.78 0.88 -7.87
C SER A 94 0.91 2.12 -7.99
N CYS A 95 -0.29 2.12 -7.38
CA CYS A 95 -1.27 3.18 -7.47
C CYS A 95 -2.17 3.22 -6.23
N ALA A 96 -2.84 4.36 -6.00
CA ALA A 96 -3.73 4.50 -4.85
C ALA A 96 -4.99 3.61 -4.96
N SER A 97 -5.46 3.33 -6.18
CA SER A 97 -6.54 2.34 -6.39
C SER A 97 -6.09 0.92 -6.00
N CYS A 98 -4.80 0.59 -6.18
CA CYS A 98 -4.23 -0.68 -5.70
C CYS A 98 -4.31 -0.79 -4.17
N ALA A 99 -4.02 0.31 -3.46
CA ALA A 99 -4.17 0.36 -2.01
C ALA A 99 -5.62 0.16 -1.57
N GLY A 100 -6.59 0.78 -2.29
CA GLY A 100 -8.02 0.56 -2.06
C GLY A 100 -8.45 -0.89 -2.30
N SER A 101 -7.91 -1.55 -3.32
CA SER A 101 -8.18 -2.97 -3.57
C SER A 101 -7.62 -3.88 -2.48
N ALA A 102 -6.40 -3.63 -2.02
CA ALA A 102 -5.79 -4.37 -0.91
C ALA A 102 -6.56 -4.15 0.40
N GLU A 103 -6.95 -2.90 0.70
CA GLU A 103 -7.79 -2.55 1.85
C GLU A 103 -9.13 -3.27 1.81
N SER A 104 -9.81 -3.22 0.66
CA SER A 104 -11.10 -3.87 0.46
C SER A 104 -11.03 -5.39 0.63
N ALA A 105 -9.96 -6.02 0.18
CA ALA A 105 -9.75 -7.46 0.36
C ALA A 105 -9.60 -7.85 1.83
N VAL A 106 -8.94 -7.00 2.63
CA VAL A 106 -8.68 -7.28 4.05
C VAL A 106 -9.89 -6.95 4.92
N ILE A 107 -10.58 -5.81 4.67
CA ILE A 107 -11.69 -5.37 5.53
C ILE A 107 -12.89 -6.32 5.49
N HIS A 108 -13.07 -7.05 4.38
CA HIS A 108 -14.14 -8.05 4.25
C HIS A 108 -13.74 -9.44 4.78
N ALA A 109 -12.52 -9.60 5.29
CA ALA A 109 -12.09 -10.87 5.85
C ALA A 109 -12.70 -11.10 7.24
N ALA A 110 -13.14 -12.33 7.50
CA ALA A 110 -13.71 -12.70 8.79
C ALA A 110 -12.68 -12.49 9.91
N GLY A 111 -13.09 -11.78 10.98
CA GLY A 111 -12.20 -11.47 12.11
C GLY A 111 -11.45 -10.15 12.00
N VAL A 112 -11.56 -9.41 10.90
CA VAL A 112 -11.02 -8.06 10.77
C VAL A 112 -12.05 -7.05 11.30
N VAL A 113 -11.63 -6.22 12.25
CA VAL A 113 -12.45 -5.14 12.83
C VAL A 113 -12.27 -3.84 12.05
N HIS A 114 -11.04 -3.53 11.69
CA HIS A 114 -10.70 -2.35 10.91
C HIS A 114 -9.46 -2.63 10.05
N ALA A 115 -9.46 -2.14 8.83
CA ALA A 115 -8.29 -2.16 7.97
C ALA A 115 -8.15 -0.81 7.26
N SER A 116 -6.92 -0.35 7.11
CA SER A 116 -6.60 0.86 6.35
C SER A 116 -5.24 0.70 5.69
N VAL A 117 -5.19 0.90 4.38
CA VAL A 117 -3.96 0.86 3.61
C VAL A 117 -3.51 2.28 3.28
N ASN A 118 -2.32 2.60 3.73
CA ASN A 118 -1.66 3.86 3.41
C ASN A 118 -0.74 3.67 2.22
N PHE A 119 -1.12 4.21 1.06
CA PHE A 119 -0.32 4.11 -0.16
C PHE A 119 1.02 4.84 -0.08
N ALA A 120 1.07 5.99 0.62
CA ALA A 120 2.29 6.80 0.68
C ALA A 120 3.40 6.13 1.50
N SER A 121 3.03 5.52 2.63
CA SER A 121 3.97 4.73 3.46
C SER A 121 4.09 3.29 3.01
N GLY A 122 3.18 2.80 2.16
CA GLY A 122 3.13 1.40 1.74
C GLY A 122 2.65 0.43 2.81
N ASN A 123 1.98 0.90 3.87
CA ASN A 123 1.61 0.10 5.04
C ASN A 123 0.11 -0.21 5.08
N LEU A 124 -0.23 -1.44 5.49
CA LEU A 124 -1.55 -1.87 5.95
C LEU A 124 -1.58 -1.82 7.47
N THR A 125 -2.46 -1.00 8.04
CA THR A 125 -2.81 -1.07 9.46
C THR A 125 -4.10 -1.87 9.59
N VAL A 126 -4.07 -2.95 10.38
CA VAL A 126 -5.21 -3.84 10.56
C VAL A 126 -5.46 -4.07 12.05
N GLU A 127 -6.72 -4.00 12.45
CA GLU A 127 -7.22 -4.41 13.76
C GLU A 127 -8.03 -5.69 13.56
N TYR A 128 -7.65 -6.77 14.22
CA TYR A 128 -8.26 -8.09 14.02
C TYR A 128 -8.33 -8.90 15.30
N LEU A 129 -9.18 -9.92 15.29
CA LEU A 129 -9.33 -10.87 16.37
C LEU A 129 -8.27 -11.98 16.25
N PRO A 130 -7.33 -12.11 17.20
CA PRO A 130 -6.28 -13.12 17.15
C PRO A 130 -6.81 -14.56 17.26
N SER A 131 -8.05 -14.74 17.73
CA SER A 131 -8.74 -16.03 17.76
C SER A 131 -9.24 -16.50 16.39
N MET A 132 -9.34 -15.60 15.39
CA MET A 132 -9.86 -15.90 14.06
C MET A 132 -8.84 -15.75 12.94
N LEU A 133 -7.89 -14.84 13.10
CA LEU A 133 -6.91 -14.50 12.08
C LEU A 133 -5.52 -14.39 12.69
N ASP A 134 -4.55 -14.89 11.94
CA ASP A 134 -3.13 -14.66 12.19
C ASP A 134 -2.49 -13.86 11.05
N ALA A 135 -1.24 -13.44 11.26
CA ALA A 135 -0.50 -12.63 10.28
C ALA A 135 -0.24 -13.39 8.97
N ALA A 136 -0.09 -14.72 9.01
CA ALA A 136 0.12 -15.54 7.82
C ALA A 136 -1.16 -15.68 6.98
N GLN A 137 -2.31 -15.73 7.63
CA GLN A 137 -3.62 -15.73 6.95
C GLN A 137 -3.90 -14.36 6.31
N LEU A 138 -3.58 -13.25 7.01
CA LEU A 138 -3.64 -11.91 6.45
C LEU A 138 -2.76 -11.78 5.21
N GLN A 139 -1.54 -12.33 5.24
CA GLN A 139 -0.65 -12.36 4.08
C GLN A 139 -1.29 -13.08 2.89
N LYS A 140 -1.90 -14.25 3.12
CA LYS A 140 -2.60 -14.99 2.04
C LYS A 140 -3.77 -14.21 1.43
N ILE A 141 -4.54 -13.48 2.26
CA ILE A 141 -5.65 -12.64 1.79
C ILE A 141 -5.12 -11.54 0.86
N VAL A 142 -4.03 -10.88 1.25
CA VAL A 142 -3.40 -9.83 0.46
C VAL A 142 -2.77 -10.41 -0.82
N GLN A 143 -2.16 -11.60 -0.75
CA GLN A 143 -1.62 -12.32 -1.93
C GLN A 143 -2.71 -12.69 -2.93
N ASN A 144 -3.87 -13.14 -2.47
CA ASN A 144 -5.02 -13.43 -3.34
C ASN A 144 -5.55 -12.19 -4.06
N ALA A 145 -5.40 -11.00 -3.46
CA ALA A 145 -5.70 -9.73 -4.09
C ALA A 145 -4.59 -9.26 -5.08
N GLY A 146 -3.50 -10.03 -5.23
CA GLY A 146 -2.42 -9.77 -6.17
C GLY A 146 -1.32 -8.85 -5.63
N TYR A 147 -1.24 -8.67 -4.31
CA TYR A 147 -0.22 -7.94 -3.57
C TYR A 147 0.50 -8.88 -2.62
N ASP A 148 1.52 -8.41 -1.88
CA ASP A 148 2.17 -9.21 -0.84
C ASP A 148 2.28 -8.43 0.46
N LEU A 149 2.41 -9.15 1.59
CA LEU A 149 2.49 -8.58 2.92
C LEU A 149 3.76 -9.10 3.61
N LEU A 150 4.59 -8.18 4.13
CA LEU A 150 5.75 -8.58 4.92
C LEU A 150 5.33 -8.81 6.37
N VAL A 151 5.47 -10.06 6.84
CA VAL A 151 5.02 -10.51 8.17
C VAL A 151 6.22 -10.76 9.11
N GLU A 152 7.44 -10.43 8.69
CA GLU A 152 8.67 -10.60 9.46
C GLU A 152 8.75 -9.65 10.67
N ASN A 153 9.74 -9.85 11.56
CA ASN A 153 10.00 -8.95 12.69
C ASN A 153 10.36 -7.53 12.22
N GLU A 154 9.96 -6.50 12.96
CA GLU A 154 10.07 -5.07 12.58
C GLU A 154 11.46 -4.65 12.07
N GLN A 155 12.54 -5.20 12.63
CA GLN A 155 13.91 -4.89 12.19
C GLN A 155 14.26 -5.53 10.85
N ALA A 156 13.89 -6.81 10.66
CA ALA A 156 14.06 -7.51 9.38
C ALA A 156 13.17 -6.91 8.28
N GLN A 157 11.95 -6.46 8.63
CA GLN A 157 11.06 -5.76 7.71
C GLN A 157 11.70 -4.47 7.17
N ALA A 158 12.32 -3.65 8.03
CA ALA A 158 12.92 -2.39 7.62
C ALA A 158 14.09 -2.60 6.65
N GLU A 159 14.98 -3.55 6.93
CA GLU A 159 16.14 -3.86 6.07
C GLU A 159 15.70 -4.46 4.72
N THR A 160 14.71 -5.38 4.75
CA THR A 160 14.15 -6.01 3.55
C THR A 160 13.42 -4.98 2.66
N LEU A 161 12.63 -4.09 3.26
CA LEU A 161 11.95 -3.01 2.54
C LEU A 161 12.92 -2.05 1.87
N GLU A 162 14.01 -1.68 2.56
CA GLU A 162 15.04 -0.82 2.00
C GLU A 162 15.69 -1.45 0.77
N ALA A 163 16.10 -2.71 0.88
CA ALA A 163 16.71 -3.44 -0.23
C ALA A 163 15.75 -3.57 -1.43
N ILE A 164 14.47 -3.88 -1.19
CA ILE A 164 13.44 -3.98 -2.24
C ILE A 164 13.21 -2.61 -2.89
N HIS A 165 13.14 -1.55 -2.10
CA HIS A 165 12.89 -0.19 -2.59
C HIS A 165 14.04 0.33 -3.45
N ASP A 166 15.28 0.15 -3.00
CA ASP A 166 16.48 0.55 -3.74
C ASP A 166 16.64 -0.25 -5.04
N ALA A 167 16.37 -1.55 -5.00
CA ALA A 167 16.35 -2.40 -6.19
C ALA A 167 15.28 -1.95 -7.20
N LYS A 168 14.08 -1.58 -6.71
CA LYS A 168 12.98 -1.05 -7.53
C LYS A 168 13.36 0.26 -8.21
N ILE A 169 13.96 1.22 -7.49
CA ILE A 169 14.39 2.51 -8.05
C ILE A 169 15.51 2.30 -9.06
N SER A 170 16.49 1.45 -8.75
CA SER A 170 17.59 1.13 -9.66
C SER A 170 17.06 0.55 -10.97
N THR A 171 16.13 -0.40 -10.89
CA THR A 171 15.48 -1.01 -12.06
C THR A 171 14.65 0.01 -12.84
N LEU A 172 13.84 0.83 -12.14
CA LEU A 172 13.03 1.87 -12.79
C LEU A 172 13.90 2.91 -13.48
N LYS A 173 15.03 3.32 -12.86
CA LYS A 173 16.00 4.23 -13.48
C LYS A 173 16.60 3.64 -14.78
N LYS A 174 17.01 2.36 -14.76
CA LYS A 174 17.54 1.67 -15.95
C LYS A 174 16.48 1.59 -17.05
N HIS A 175 15.25 1.20 -16.72
CA HIS A 175 14.15 1.13 -17.68
C HIS A 175 13.81 2.51 -18.27
N THR A 176 13.78 3.56 -17.45
CA THR A 176 13.49 4.92 -17.93
C THR A 176 14.57 5.43 -18.88
N VAL A 177 15.86 5.27 -18.52
CA VAL A 177 16.97 5.70 -19.37
C VAL A 177 16.95 4.95 -20.69
N LEU A 178 16.74 3.63 -20.65
CA LEU A 178 16.69 2.81 -21.87
C LEU A 178 15.47 3.14 -22.73
N ALA A 179 14.31 3.42 -22.12
CA ALA A 179 13.10 3.83 -22.82
C ALA A 179 13.31 5.17 -23.55
N ILE A 180 13.92 6.15 -22.88
CA ILE A 180 14.23 7.45 -23.50
C ILE A 180 15.22 7.28 -24.66
N LEU A 181 16.27 6.47 -24.45
CA LEU A 181 17.30 6.22 -25.47
C LEU A 181 16.73 5.57 -26.74
N LEU A 182 15.74 4.68 -26.59
CA LEU A 182 15.06 4.02 -27.71
C LEU A 182 13.93 4.89 -28.30
N ALA A 183 13.17 5.60 -27.47
CA ALA A 183 12.04 6.42 -27.93
C ALA A 183 12.50 7.70 -28.65
N LEU A 184 13.66 8.27 -28.29
CA LEU A 184 14.16 9.49 -28.90
C LEU A 184 14.43 9.35 -30.41
N PRO A 185 15.14 8.30 -30.87
CA PRO A 185 15.29 8.07 -32.32
C PRO A 185 13.96 7.82 -33.03
N VAL A 186 13.03 7.09 -32.40
CA VAL A 186 11.70 6.83 -32.96
C VAL A 186 10.93 8.14 -33.15
N ALA A 187 10.98 9.04 -32.16
CA ALA A 187 10.37 10.36 -32.27
C ALA A 187 10.99 11.23 -33.37
N ILE A 188 12.33 11.23 -33.46
CA ILE A 188 13.05 12.00 -34.51
C ILE A 188 12.69 11.48 -35.90
N ILE A 189 12.65 10.17 -36.09
CA ILE A 189 12.28 9.57 -37.39
C ILE A 189 10.83 9.89 -37.73
N GLY A 190 9.89 9.72 -36.77
CA GLY A 190 8.47 9.98 -36.97
C GLY A 190 8.15 11.44 -37.25
N MET A 191 8.96 12.41 -36.73
CA MET A 191 8.68 13.85 -36.92
C MET A 191 9.40 14.42 -38.19
N PHE A 192 10.62 13.96 -38.49
CA PHE A 192 11.45 14.63 -39.48
C PHE A 192 11.87 13.74 -40.68
N PHE A 193 11.76 12.43 -40.56
CA PHE A 193 12.30 11.47 -41.53
C PHE A 193 11.26 10.38 -41.90
N MET A 194 9.99 10.71 -41.95
CA MET A 194 8.91 9.77 -42.29
C MET A 194 9.06 9.16 -43.70
N ASP A 195 9.57 9.94 -44.63
CA ASP A 195 9.76 9.52 -46.03
C ASP A 195 11.05 8.73 -46.28
N MET A 196 11.87 8.48 -45.24
CA MET A 196 13.08 7.71 -45.34
C MET A 196 12.75 6.24 -45.65
N PRO A 197 13.47 5.59 -46.61
CA PRO A 197 13.23 4.19 -46.87
C PRO A 197 13.48 3.35 -45.60
N TYR A 198 12.54 2.46 -45.32
CA TYR A 198 12.55 1.59 -44.13
C TYR A 198 12.29 2.32 -42.78
N ALA A 199 11.88 3.59 -42.78
CA ALA A 199 11.57 4.35 -41.55
C ALA A 199 10.59 3.58 -40.63
N ASN A 200 9.51 3.08 -41.20
CA ASN A 200 8.48 2.33 -40.47
C ASN A 200 9.02 1.05 -39.81
N ILE A 201 9.91 0.33 -40.49
CA ILE A 201 10.54 -0.90 -39.97
C ILE A 201 11.49 -0.55 -38.82
N LEU A 202 12.26 0.53 -38.93
CA LEU A 202 13.18 0.97 -37.89
C LEU A 202 12.41 1.45 -36.64
N MET A 203 11.36 2.25 -36.85
CA MET A 203 10.46 2.67 -35.74
C MET A 203 9.79 1.48 -35.08
N TRP A 204 9.30 0.50 -35.82
CA TRP A 204 8.73 -0.73 -35.29
C TRP A 204 9.74 -1.51 -34.43
N LEU A 205 10.95 -1.72 -34.92
CA LEU A 205 12.01 -2.46 -34.24
C LEU A 205 12.40 -1.79 -32.89
N LEU A 206 12.51 -0.45 -32.89
CA LEU A 206 12.89 0.32 -31.71
C LEU A 206 11.74 0.49 -30.71
N SER A 207 10.50 0.64 -31.17
CA SER A 207 9.34 0.81 -30.31
C SER A 207 8.90 -0.49 -29.64
N THR A 208 9.10 -1.64 -30.27
CA THR A 208 8.71 -2.96 -29.73
C THR A 208 9.26 -3.22 -28.33
N PRO A 209 10.57 -3.11 -28.05
CA PRO A 209 11.10 -3.30 -26.70
C PRO A 209 10.60 -2.23 -25.73
N VAL A 210 10.31 -1.00 -26.17
CA VAL A 210 9.76 0.05 -25.31
C VAL A 210 8.36 -0.32 -24.85
N VAL A 211 7.51 -0.77 -25.78
CA VAL A 211 6.11 -1.09 -25.46
C VAL A 211 6.00 -2.36 -24.63
N PHE A 212 6.61 -3.47 -25.06
CA PHE A 212 6.33 -4.78 -24.45
C PHE A 212 7.30 -5.19 -23.33
N TRP A 213 8.52 -4.70 -23.33
CA TRP A 213 9.48 -5.03 -22.28
C TRP A 213 9.54 -3.94 -21.21
N LEU A 214 9.84 -2.70 -21.58
CA LEU A 214 9.95 -1.59 -20.65
C LEU A 214 8.57 -1.14 -20.14
N GLY A 215 7.56 -1.18 -21.00
CA GLY A 215 6.15 -0.89 -20.69
C GLY A 215 5.36 -2.05 -20.08
N LYS A 216 5.96 -3.24 -19.91
CA LYS A 216 5.27 -4.46 -19.42
C LYS A 216 4.41 -4.21 -18.17
N GLY A 217 4.92 -3.37 -17.26
CA GLY A 217 4.23 -3.07 -16.01
C GLY A 217 2.82 -2.48 -16.21
N PHE A 218 2.64 -1.63 -17.21
CA PHE A 218 1.34 -1.03 -17.51
C PHE A 218 0.32 -2.08 -17.97
N PHE A 219 0.73 -2.99 -18.84
CA PHE A 219 -0.13 -4.07 -19.34
C PHE A 219 -0.51 -5.07 -18.24
N VAL A 220 0.45 -5.43 -17.38
CA VAL A 220 0.19 -6.33 -16.24
C VAL A 220 -0.76 -5.68 -15.24
N ASN A 221 -0.56 -4.40 -14.93
CA ASN A 221 -1.45 -3.67 -14.02
C ASN A 221 -2.86 -3.49 -14.62
N ALA A 222 -2.94 -3.13 -15.92
CA ALA A 222 -4.21 -3.03 -16.61
C ALA A 222 -5.00 -4.35 -16.58
N TRP A 223 -4.34 -5.47 -16.80
CA TRP A 223 -4.96 -6.79 -16.73
C TRP A 223 -5.45 -7.14 -15.32
N LYS A 224 -4.65 -6.82 -14.28
CA LYS A 224 -5.07 -6.99 -12.88
C LYS A 224 -6.31 -6.15 -12.56
N GLN A 225 -6.32 -4.88 -12.97
CA GLN A 225 -7.46 -3.98 -12.75
C GLN A 225 -8.73 -4.47 -13.49
N ALA A 226 -8.58 -4.93 -14.73
CA ALA A 226 -9.70 -5.47 -15.51
C ALA A 226 -10.36 -6.68 -14.82
N LYS A 227 -9.57 -7.55 -14.18
CA LYS A 227 -10.11 -8.68 -13.39
C LYS A 227 -10.96 -8.24 -12.20
N HIS A 228 -10.68 -7.07 -11.64
CA HIS A 228 -11.42 -6.49 -10.51
C HIS A 228 -12.47 -5.46 -10.95
N HIS A 229 -12.84 -5.44 -12.24
CA HIS A 229 -13.80 -4.50 -12.83
C HIS A 229 -13.51 -3.03 -12.51
N SER A 230 -12.23 -2.70 -12.40
CA SER A 230 -11.75 -1.34 -12.14
C SER A 230 -10.84 -0.87 -13.28
N ALA A 231 -10.74 0.45 -13.45
CA ALA A 231 -9.86 1.05 -14.43
C ALA A 231 -9.07 2.19 -13.76
N ASN A 232 -7.83 2.35 -14.19
CA ASN A 232 -6.95 3.41 -13.72
C ASN A 232 -6.10 3.97 -14.86
N MET A 233 -5.20 4.90 -14.56
CA MET A 233 -4.30 5.49 -15.54
C MET A 233 -3.47 4.43 -16.29
N ASP A 234 -2.97 3.39 -15.60
CA ASP A 234 -2.21 2.30 -16.23
C ASP A 234 -3.06 1.54 -17.27
N THR A 235 -4.38 1.39 -17.00
CA THR A 235 -5.35 0.77 -17.93
C THR A 235 -5.47 1.59 -19.22
N LEU A 236 -5.62 2.91 -19.10
CA LEU A 236 -5.72 3.80 -20.26
C LEU A 236 -4.44 3.80 -21.07
N VAL A 237 -3.28 3.89 -20.40
CA VAL A 237 -1.96 3.84 -21.05
C VAL A 237 -1.75 2.53 -21.80
N ALA A 238 -2.02 1.39 -21.17
CA ALA A 238 -1.87 0.08 -21.80
C ALA A 238 -2.80 -0.08 -23.02
N LEU A 239 -4.04 0.35 -22.90
CA LEU A 239 -5.02 0.25 -23.97
C LEU A 239 -4.65 1.16 -25.16
N SER A 240 -4.38 2.44 -24.90
CA SER A 240 -4.06 3.42 -25.95
C SER A 240 -2.76 3.09 -26.65
N THR A 241 -1.67 2.82 -25.92
CA THR A 241 -0.37 2.47 -26.53
C THR A 241 -0.41 1.12 -27.21
N GLY A 242 -1.14 0.14 -26.67
CA GLY A 242 -1.34 -1.17 -27.27
C GLY A 242 -2.12 -1.10 -28.58
N ILE A 243 -3.22 -0.37 -28.61
CA ILE A 243 -4.03 -0.17 -29.83
C ILE A 243 -3.24 0.64 -30.86
N ALA A 244 -2.58 1.73 -30.46
CA ALA A 244 -1.75 2.53 -31.37
C ALA A 244 -0.62 1.68 -32.00
N TYR A 245 0.04 0.85 -31.20
CA TYR A 245 1.08 -0.06 -31.69
C TYR A 245 0.51 -1.10 -32.65
N LEU A 246 -0.56 -1.83 -32.28
CA LEU A 246 -1.16 -2.86 -33.13
C LEU A 246 -1.69 -2.26 -34.45
N PHE A 247 -2.31 -1.08 -34.38
CA PHE A 247 -2.78 -0.35 -35.54
C PHE A 247 -1.62 0.05 -36.47
N SER A 248 -0.49 0.49 -35.90
CA SER A 248 0.71 0.83 -36.68
C SER A 248 1.33 -0.39 -37.36
N VAL A 249 1.37 -1.53 -36.66
CA VAL A 249 1.81 -2.80 -37.24
C VAL A 249 0.91 -3.20 -38.41
N PHE A 250 -0.41 -3.11 -38.22
CA PHE A 250 -1.37 -3.38 -39.29
C PHE A 250 -1.15 -2.47 -40.49
N ASN A 251 -1.01 -1.17 -40.27
CA ASN A 251 -0.79 -0.19 -41.34
C ASN A 251 0.52 -0.45 -42.12
N MET A 252 1.58 -0.83 -41.39
CA MET A 252 2.87 -1.13 -42.01
C MET A 252 2.83 -2.37 -42.94
N PHE A 253 2.13 -3.46 -42.51
CA PHE A 253 2.05 -4.68 -43.31
C PHE A 253 0.98 -4.65 -44.39
N PHE A 254 -0.07 -3.85 -44.21
CA PHE A 254 -1.22 -3.76 -45.13
C PHE A 254 -1.35 -2.38 -45.80
N GLU A 255 -0.23 -1.75 -46.16
CA GLU A 255 -0.21 -0.43 -46.78
C GLU A 255 -1.03 -0.39 -48.07
N LYS A 256 -0.95 -1.42 -48.93
CA LYS A 256 -1.73 -1.55 -50.18
C LYS A 256 -3.23 -1.52 -49.96
N PHE A 257 -3.69 -2.00 -48.83
CA PHE A 257 -5.11 -1.98 -48.47
C PHE A 257 -5.63 -0.52 -48.31
N TRP A 258 -4.81 0.36 -47.73
CA TRP A 258 -5.17 1.77 -47.54
C TRP A 258 -5.13 2.56 -48.84
N HIS A 259 -4.08 2.31 -49.67
CA HIS A 259 -3.94 2.96 -50.96
C HIS A 259 -5.11 2.65 -51.93
N THR A 260 -5.61 1.43 -51.93
CA THR A 260 -6.80 1.08 -52.75
C THR A 260 -8.08 1.79 -52.33
N LYS A 261 -8.11 2.34 -51.10
CA LYS A 261 -9.24 3.11 -50.53
C LYS A 261 -9.01 4.63 -50.53
N GLY A 262 -7.91 5.09 -51.13
CA GLY A 262 -7.61 6.54 -51.18
C GLY A 262 -7.19 7.13 -49.81
N LEU A 263 -6.80 6.28 -48.87
CA LEU A 263 -6.36 6.69 -47.53
C LEU A 263 -4.87 6.45 -47.36
N HIS A 264 -4.18 7.35 -46.64
CA HIS A 264 -2.80 7.17 -46.24
C HIS A 264 -2.73 6.51 -44.86
N ALA A 265 -1.94 5.41 -44.80
CA ALA A 265 -1.76 4.69 -43.53
C ALA A 265 -0.68 5.38 -42.70
N HIS A 266 -1.08 6.14 -41.71
CA HIS A 266 -0.15 6.69 -40.72
C HIS A 266 0.20 5.61 -39.65
N VAL A 267 1.46 5.59 -39.24
CA VAL A 267 1.94 4.78 -38.11
C VAL A 267 2.06 5.69 -36.89
N TYR A 268 1.88 5.14 -35.69
CA TYR A 268 1.90 5.81 -34.38
C TYR A 268 2.92 5.16 -33.43
N PHE A 269 4.00 4.59 -33.97
CA PHE A 269 5.05 3.96 -33.16
C PHE A 269 5.74 4.98 -32.25
N GLU A 270 5.96 6.20 -32.77
CA GLU A 270 6.54 7.30 -32.03
C GLU A 270 5.67 7.71 -30.85
N ALA A 271 4.36 7.83 -31.03
CA ALA A 271 3.43 8.16 -29.98
C ALA A 271 3.46 7.09 -28.87
N ALA A 272 3.33 5.82 -29.21
CA ALA A 272 3.35 4.73 -28.25
C ALA A 272 4.66 4.68 -27.44
N ALA A 273 5.81 4.82 -28.09
CA ALA A 273 7.13 4.76 -27.44
C ALA A 273 7.38 5.97 -26.54
N VAL A 274 7.12 7.18 -27.05
CA VAL A 274 7.34 8.44 -26.32
C VAL A 274 6.50 8.51 -25.07
N ILE A 275 5.26 8.06 -25.14
CA ILE A 275 4.35 8.06 -24.00
C ILE A 275 4.84 7.14 -22.89
N ILE A 276 5.21 5.93 -23.21
CA ILE A 276 5.74 4.99 -22.21
C ILE A 276 7.02 5.58 -21.59
N ALA A 277 7.91 6.18 -22.38
CA ALA A 277 9.11 6.83 -21.87
C ALA A 277 8.81 7.98 -20.91
N PHE A 278 7.85 8.87 -21.26
CA PHE A 278 7.46 9.98 -20.39
C PHE A 278 6.77 9.51 -19.09
N ILE A 279 5.93 8.49 -19.17
CA ILE A 279 5.27 7.97 -17.97
C ILE A 279 6.27 7.26 -17.06
N LEU A 280 7.24 6.52 -17.61
CA LEU A 280 8.33 5.95 -16.81
C LEU A 280 9.19 7.04 -16.15
N LEU A 281 9.45 8.14 -16.86
CA LEU A 281 10.14 9.30 -16.29
C LEU A 281 9.33 9.91 -15.15
N GLY A 282 8.02 10.11 -15.35
CA GLY A 282 7.11 10.60 -14.31
C GLY A 282 7.11 9.71 -13.07
N LYS A 283 7.00 8.38 -13.24
CA LYS A 283 7.09 7.40 -12.14
C LYS A 283 8.46 7.45 -11.42
N LEU A 284 9.55 7.63 -12.16
CA LEU A 284 10.89 7.76 -11.56
C LEU A 284 11.00 9.04 -10.70
N LEU A 285 10.48 10.17 -11.18
CA LEU A 285 10.46 11.43 -10.43
C LEU A 285 9.59 11.31 -9.18
N GLU A 286 8.43 10.67 -9.29
CA GLU A 286 7.53 10.40 -8.17
C GLU A 286 8.19 9.54 -7.08
N GLU A 287 8.84 8.42 -7.47
CA GLU A 287 9.53 7.54 -6.52
C GLU A 287 10.72 8.24 -5.85
N LYS A 288 11.46 9.06 -6.58
CA LYS A 288 12.52 9.89 -6.00
C LYS A 288 11.97 10.92 -5.00
N ALA A 289 10.85 11.58 -5.31
CA ALA A 289 10.23 12.53 -4.40
C ALA A 289 9.75 11.85 -3.09
N LYS A 290 9.15 10.67 -3.19
CA LYS A 290 8.75 9.84 -2.02
C LYS A 290 9.95 9.47 -1.14
N ASN A 291 11.09 9.12 -1.74
CA ASN A 291 12.30 8.77 -0.99
C ASN A 291 12.85 9.92 -0.16
N HIS A 292 12.84 11.15 -0.68
CA HIS A 292 13.31 12.31 0.08
C HIS A 292 12.47 12.53 1.35
N THR A 293 11.19 12.26 1.29
CA THR A 293 10.27 12.42 2.43
C THR A 293 10.47 11.31 3.48
N SER A 294 10.76 10.08 3.07
CA SER A 294 11.08 8.97 3.97
C SER A 294 12.45 9.10 4.64
N SER A 295 13.38 9.85 4.06
CA SER A 295 14.74 9.98 4.61
C SER A 295 14.79 10.70 5.97
N ALA A 296 13.85 11.59 6.25
CA ALA A 296 13.73 12.26 7.55
C ALA A 296 13.32 11.27 8.66
N ILE A 297 12.35 10.40 8.38
CA ILE A 297 11.93 9.34 9.31
C ILE A 297 13.06 8.34 9.55
N LYS A 298 13.78 7.96 8.49
CA LYS A 298 14.95 7.07 8.61
C LYS A 298 16.04 7.66 9.51
N LYS A 299 16.29 8.96 9.44
CA LYS A 299 17.23 9.63 10.35
C LYS A 299 16.78 9.54 11.80
N LEU A 300 15.48 9.69 12.08
CA LEU A 300 14.92 9.52 13.41
C LEU A 300 15.03 8.05 13.90
N MET A 301 14.70 7.06 13.05
CA MET A 301 14.89 5.65 13.38
C MET A 301 16.36 5.29 13.64
N GLY A 302 17.29 5.90 12.90
CA GLY A 302 18.73 5.73 13.09
C GLY A 302 19.27 6.28 14.42
N LEU A 303 18.47 7.01 15.20
CA LEU A 303 18.86 7.48 16.54
C LEU A 303 18.80 6.34 17.58
N GLN A 304 18.04 5.30 17.34
CA GLN A 304 17.93 4.17 18.26
C GLN A 304 19.11 3.20 18.06
N PRO A 305 19.86 2.82 19.12
CA PRO A 305 20.94 1.84 19.01
C PRO A 305 20.37 0.44 18.81
N LYS A 306 21.11 -0.44 18.12
CA LYS A 306 20.69 -1.85 17.90
C LYS A 306 20.89 -2.70 19.15
N THR A 307 21.85 -2.36 19.99
CA THR A 307 22.19 -3.12 21.23
C THR A 307 22.37 -2.18 22.41
N VAL A 308 22.16 -2.70 23.61
CA VAL A 308 22.29 -1.97 24.87
C VAL A 308 23.06 -2.81 25.89
N VAL A 309 23.65 -2.18 26.90
CA VAL A 309 24.31 -2.86 28.01
C VAL A 309 23.36 -2.91 29.21
N LEU A 310 22.81 -4.08 29.49
CA LEU A 310 22.05 -4.36 30.71
C LEU A 310 23.01 -4.59 31.88
N LEU A 311 22.63 -4.09 33.07
CA LEU A 311 23.29 -4.34 34.30
C LEU A 311 22.42 -5.26 35.17
N HIS A 312 22.89 -6.47 35.41
CA HIS A 312 22.23 -7.40 36.32
C HIS A 312 22.42 -7.02 37.79
N ALA A 313 21.55 -7.52 38.67
CA ALA A 313 21.66 -7.32 40.13
C ALA A 313 23.00 -7.83 40.71
N SER A 314 23.65 -8.76 40.00
CA SER A 314 25.01 -9.22 40.31
C SER A 314 26.13 -8.22 40.00
N GLY A 315 25.83 -7.12 39.29
CA GLY A 315 26.82 -6.17 38.78
C GLY A 315 27.42 -6.56 37.42
N GLU A 316 26.98 -7.65 36.83
CA GLU A 316 27.46 -8.14 35.52
C GLU A 316 26.87 -7.32 34.38
N GLU A 317 27.72 -6.86 33.45
CA GLU A 317 27.32 -6.15 32.21
C GLU A 317 27.07 -7.20 31.12
N GLN A 318 25.87 -7.18 30.56
CA GLN A 318 25.47 -8.00 29.41
C GLN A 318 25.01 -7.16 28.25
N GLN A 319 25.63 -7.34 27.09
CA GLN A 319 25.16 -6.70 25.86
C GLN A 319 24.01 -7.52 25.26
N VAL A 320 22.86 -6.89 25.09
CA VAL A 320 21.65 -7.49 24.53
C VAL A 320 21.09 -6.65 23.40
N PRO A 321 20.33 -7.26 22.46
CA PRO A 321 19.59 -6.47 21.48
C PRO A 321 18.50 -5.64 22.17
N ILE A 322 18.18 -4.45 21.62
CA ILE A 322 17.19 -3.56 22.19
C ILE A 322 15.80 -4.20 22.34
N SER A 323 15.47 -5.17 21.49
CA SER A 323 14.21 -5.93 21.54
C SER A 323 14.05 -6.80 22.78
N ALA A 324 15.15 -7.10 23.48
CA ALA A 324 15.15 -7.88 24.72
C ALA A 324 15.04 -7.01 25.98
N VAL A 325 14.96 -5.68 25.83
CA VAL A 325 14.85 -4.76 26.97
C VAL A 325 13.41 -4.70 27.45
N GLU A 326 13.22 -4.91 28.75
CA GLU A 326 11.91 -4.82 29.41
C GLU A 326 11.86 -3.62 30.38
N ALA A 327 10.64 -3.13 30.65
CA ALA A 327 10.44 -2.13 31.67
C ALA A 327 10.93 -2.64 33.04
N GLY A 328 11.71 -1.81 33.73
CA GLY A 328 12.35 -2.19 35.00
C GLY A 328 13.81 -2.62 34.86
N ASN A 329 14.32 -2.93 33.69
CA ASN A 329 15.74 -3.23 33.48
C ASN A 329 16.62 -2.02 33.80
N THR A 330 17.81 -2.28 34.31
CA THR A 330 18.85 -1.26 34.52
C THR A 330 19.80 -1.26 33.34
N ILE A 331 20.00 -0.09 32.72
CA ILE A 331 20.83 0.08 31.53
C ILE A 331 21.98 1.04 31.88
N LEU A 332 23.18 0.67 31.44
CA LEU A 332 24.38 1.51 31.51
C LEU A 332 24.56 2.22 30.16
N VAL A 333 24.78 3.55 30.23
CA VAL A 333 25.10 4.36 29.06
C VAL A 333 26.47 5.00 29.23
N LYS A 334 27.37 4.71 28.29
CA LYS A 334 28.76 5.24 28.27
C LYS A 334 28.80 6.54 27.44
N PRO A 335 29.87 7.32 27.59
CA PRO A 335 30.03 8.56 26.78
C PRO A 335 30.00 8.28 25.29
N GLY A 336 29.28 9.13 24.55
CA GLY A 336 29.07 8.99 23.09
C GLY A 336 27.97 7.98 22.68
N GLU A 337 27.41 7.23 23.61
CA GLU A 337 26.35 6.28 23.31
C GLU A 337 24.98 6.95 23.25
N LYS A 338 24.10 6.36 22.45
CA LYS A 338 22.69 6.76 22.34
C LYS A 338 21.87 6.07 23.42
N ILE A 339 20.93 6.81 24.01
CA ILE A 339 19.96 6.26 24.95
C ILE A 339 18.93 5.46 24.18
N ALA A 340 18.72 4.20 24.57
CA ALA A 340 17.93 3.24 23.80
C ALA A 340 16.43 3.32 24.07
N VAL A 341 16.05 3.58 25.33
CA VAL A 341 14.65 3.56 25.82
C VAL A 341 14.44 4.70 26.81
N ASP A 342 13.19 5.07 27.10
CA ASP A 342 12.92 6.11 28.09
C ASP A 342 13.04 5.54 29.51
N GLY A 343 13.58 6.34 30.41
CA GLY A 343 13.79 5.91 31.78
C GLY A 343 14.15 7.01 32.76
N ILE A 344 14.51 6.60 33.98
CA ILE A 344 14.87 7.49 35.09
C ILE A 344 16.27 7.16 35.56
N VAL A 345 17.14 8.16 35.68
CA VAL A 345 18.51 8.02 36.14
C VAL A 345 18.55 7.51 37.59
N LEU A 346 19.22 6.39 37.81
CA LEU A 346 19.41 5.79 39.12
C LEU A 346 20.68 6.28 39.80
N GLU A 347 21.79 6.36 39.02
CA GLU A 347 23.11 6.64 39.53
C GLU A 347 24.00 7.24 38.44
N GLY A 348 24.94 8.12 38.87
CA GLY A 348 25.80 8.84 37.94
C GLY A 348 25.21 10.18 37.51
N SER A 349 25.97 10.91 36.70
CA SER A 349 25.53 12.15 36.07
C SER A 349 26.26 12.36 34.75
N SER A 350 25.57 12.96 33.79
CA SER A 350 26.16 13.31 32.51
C SER A 350 25.42 14.44 31.81
N TYR A 351 26.07 15.07 30.87
CA TYR A 351 25.42 15.95 29.92
C TYR A 351 24.84 15.12 28.77
N VAL A 352 23.57 15.31 28.53
CA VAL A 352 22.81 14.56 27.49
C VAL A 352 22.33 15.59 26.46
N ASP A 353 22.58 15.29 25.20
CA ASP A 353 22.08 16.05 24.05
C ASP A 353 20.69 15.51 23.68
N GLU A 354 19.67 16.31 23.95
CA GLU A 354 18.26 16.04 23.63
C GLU A 354 17.76 16.91 22.47
N SER A 355 18.66 17.54 21.71
CA SER A 355 18.31 18.50 20.65
C SER A 355 17.41 17.90 19.57
N MET A 356 17.50 16.60 19.34
CA MET A 356 16.63 15.90 18.39
C MET A 356 15.17 15.80 18.85
N LEU A 357 14.91 15.97 20.16
CA LEU A 357 13.56 15.88 20.74
C LEU A 357 12.98 17.26 21.06
N ASN A 358 13.77 18.14 21.68
CA ASN A 358 13.33 19.46 22.14
C ASN A 358 13.77 20.62 21.25
N GLY A 359 14.72 20.39 20.32
CA GLY A 359 15.29 21.41 19.43
C GLY A 359 16.34 22.33 20.09
N GLU A 360 16.62 22.15 21.37
CA GLU A 360 17.60 22.97 22.11
C GLU A 360 19.03 22.46 21.87
N PRO A 361 19.96 23.27 21.37
CA PRO A 361 21.30 22.80 20.99
C PRO A 361 22.25 22.56 22.17
N LEU A 362 21.87 23.00 23.39
CA LEU A 362 22.71 22.84 24.56
C LEU A 362 22.43 21.54 25.29
N PRO A 363 23.45 20.70 25.57
CA PRO A 363 23.28 19.49 26.36
C PRO A 363 22.82 19.80 27.79
N ILE A 364 21.87 19.00 28.28
CA ILE A 364 21.25 19.16 29.60
C ILE A 364 21.95 18.25 30.59
N LEU A 365 22.28 18.75 31.78
CA LEU A 365 22.82 17.92 32.85
C LEU A 365 21.72 17.00 33.41
N LYS A 366 21.93 15.70 33.36
CA LYS A 366 21.07 14.69 33.95
C LYS A 366 21.73 14.08 35.17
N GLN A 367 20.95 14.02 36.25
CA GLN A 367 21.37 13.49 37.55
C GLN A 367 20.36 12.47 38.05
N LYS A 368 20.65 11.87 39.20
CA LYS A 368 19.74 10.88 39.82
C LYS A 368 18.32 11.44 40.00
N GLY A 369 17.35 10.70 39.45
CA GLY A 369 15.94 11.07 39.48
C GLY A 369 15.45 11.78 38.22
N ASP A 370 16.33 12.23 37.34
CA ASP A 370 15.96 12.90 36.11
C ASP A 370 15.51 11.87 35.03
N GLU A 371 14.58 12.32 34.18
CA GLU A 371 14.14 11.52 33.04
C GLU A 371 15.14 11.62 31.88
N VAL A 372 15.30 10.49 31.17
CA VAL A 372 16.09 10.37 29.94
C VAL A 372 15.23 9.73 28.86
N PHE A 373 15.45 10.13 27.61
CA PHE A 373 14.61 9.74 26.48
C PHE A 373 15.39 9.00 25.40
N ALA A 374 14.73 8.05 24.77
CA ALA A 374 15.27 7.30 23.63
C ALA A 374 15.69 8.24 22.50
N GLY A 375 16.85 7.99 21.90
CA GLY A 375 17.40 8.78 20.80
C GLY A 375 18.29 9.95 21.23
N ALA A 376 18.29 10.36 22.51
CA ALA A 376 19.24 11.32 23.04
C ALA A 376 20.66 10.74 23.09
N ILE A 377 21.68 11.61 23.06
CA ILE A 377 23.08 11.21 23.01
C ILE A 377 23.80 11.62 24.31
N ASN A 378 24.38 10.64 24.96
CA ASN A 378 25.21 10.89 26.14
C ASN A 378 26.53 11.51 25.72
N GLN A 379 26.86 12.72 26.25
CA GLN A 379 28.05 13.47 25.85
C GLN A 379 29.28 13.17 26.72
N ARG A 380 29.13 13.28 28.05
CA ARG A 380 30.26 13.18 29.01
C ARG A 380 29.81 12.39 30.24
N GLY A 381 30.67 11.56 30.77
CA GLY A 381 30.37 10.73 31.92
C GLY A 381 29.54 9.48 31.52
N SER A 382 29.33 8.64 32.51
CA SER A 382 28.49 7.47 32.40
C SER A 382 27.43 7.49 33.49
N PHE A 383 26.24 6.98 33.19
CA PHE A 383 25.17 6.87 34.15
C PHE A 383 24.37 5.58 33.93
N ARG A 384 23.69 5.18 34.98
CA ARG A 384 22.77 4.04 34.98
C ARG A 384 21.35 4.55 35.11
N PHE A 385 20.45 4.03 34.31
CA PHE A 385 19.05 4.39 34.39
C PHE A 385 18.15 3.17 34.34
N LYS A 386 16.96 3.30 34.92
CA LYS A 386 15.93 2.28 34.92
C LYS A 386 15.00 2.54 33.73
N ALA A 387 14.82 1.51 32.87
CA ALA A 387 13.87 1.58 31.79
C ALA A 387 12.43 1.69 32.32
N VAL A 388 11.67 2.68 31.83
CA VAL A 388 10.26 2.91 32.21
C VAL A 388 9.36 2.63 31.03
N LYS A 389 9.71 3.17 29.84
CA LYS A 389 8.97 2.91 28.60
C LYS A 389 9.90 2.28 27.58
N VAL A 390 9.45 1.20 26.95
CA VAL A 390 10.24 0.40 26.01
C VAL A 390 9.47 0.22 24.67
N GLY A 391 10.20 -0.07 23.60
CA GLY A 391 9.60 -0.37 22.31
C GLY A 391 8.73 0.77 21.76
N ARG A 392 7.45 0.49 21.51
CA ARG A 392 6.49 1.44 20.91
C ARG A 392 6.02 2.56 21.85
N ASP A 393 6.24 2.41 23.15
CA ASP A 393 5.79 3.36 24.16
C ASP A 393 6.81 4.47 24.41
N THR A 394 8.01 4.38 23.84
CA THR A 394 9.04 5.43 23.94
C THR A 394 8.60 6.70 23.22
N MET A 395 9.07 7.87 23.74
CA MET A 395 8.81 9.19 23.14
C MET A 395 9.24 9.24 21.67
N LEU A 396 10.42 8.72 21.36
CA LEU A 396 10.91 8.65 19.98
C LEU A 396 10.00 7.81 19.07
N ALA A 397 9.53 6.66 19.53
CA ALA A 397 8.63 5.82 18.76
C ALA A 397 7.27 6.49 18.51
N GLN A 398 6.76 7.25 19.50
CA GLN A 398 5.54 8.04 19.35
C GLN A 398 5.69 9.18 18.34
N ILE A 399 6.85 9.88 18.36
CA ILE A 399 7.17 10.93 17.37
C ILE A 399 7.25 10.33 15.97
N ILE A 400 7.97 9.22 15.79
CA ILE A 400 8.06 8.51 14.51
C ILE A 400 6.67 8.15 14.00
N LYS A 401 5.83 7.57 14.86
CA LYS A 401 4.45 7.22 14.53
C LYS A 401 3.61 8.43 14.14
N ALA A 402 3.67 9.51 14.90
CA ALA A 402 2.93 10.75 14.60
C ALA A 402 3.34 11.33 13.23
N VAL A 403 4.64 11.32 12.90
CA VAL A 403 5.15 11.76 11.59
C VAL A 403 4.69 10.80 10.47
N GLN A 404 4.71 9.48 10.71
CA GLN A 404 4.21 8.50 9.76
C GLN A 404 2.71 8.66 9.51
N ASP A 405 1.92 8.86 10.55
CA ASP A 405 0.47 9.07 10.47
C ASP A 405 0.13 10.38 9.72
N ALA A 406 0.89 11.46 10.00
CA ALA A 406 0.73 12.73 9.31
C ALA A 406 1.09 12.64 7.81
N GLN A 407 2.19 11.94 7.48
CA GLN A 407 2.58 11.69 6.07
C GLN A 407 1.66 10.70 5.37
N GLY A 408 1.07 9.79 6.13
CA GLY A 408 0.20 8.74 5.63
C GLY A 408 -1.21 9.21 5.30
N SER A 409 -1.61 10.38 5.74
CA SER A 409 -2.87 10.97 5.30
C SER A 409 -2.77 11.27 3.81
N LYS A 410 -3.52 10.52 2.96
CA LYS A 410 -3.62 10.81 1.52
C LYS A 410 -3.97 12.28 1.36
N ALA A 411 -3.13 13.03 0.64
CA ALA A 411 -3.48 14.40 0.27
C ALA A 411 -4.87 14.38 -0.37
N PRO A 412 -5.81 15.26 0.03
CA PRO A 412 -7.17 15.29 -0.52
C PRO A 412 -7.20 15.31 -2.05
N VAL A 413 -6.21 15.96 -2.65
CA VAL A 413 -5.99 16.05 -4.10
C VAL A 413 -5.76 14.67 -4.74
N GLN A 414 -4.98 13.78 -4.11
CA GLN A 414 -4.70 12.46 -4.67
C GLN A 414 -5.94 11.57 -4.70
N LYS A 415 -6.76 11.61 -3.64
CA LYS A 415 -8.06 10.91 -3.62
C LYS A 415 -9.00 11.44 -4.72
N LEU A 416 -8.97 12.74 -4.98
CA LEU A 416 -9.77 13.36 -6.04
C LEU A 416 -9.31 12.91 -7.43
N VAL A 417 -8.00 12.90 -7.69
CA VAL A 417 -7.42 12.44 -8.96
C VAL A 417 -7.78 10.98 -9.23
N ASP A 418 -7.65 10.10 -8.22
CA ASP A 418 -8.01 8.68 -8.35
C ASP A 418 -9.50 8.50 -8.65
N LYS A 419 -10.37 9.26 -7.96
CA LYS A 419 -11.81 9.24 -8.20
C LYS A 419 -12.17 9.74 -9.61
N ILE A 420 -11.52 10.81 -10.05
CA ILE A 420 -11.71 11.33 -11.42
C ILE A 420 -11.26 10.28 -12.43
N ALA A 421 -10.07 9.70 -12.27
CA ALA A 421 -9.54 8.70 -13.18
C ALA A 421 -10.43 7.46 -13.29
N SER A 422 -10.99 6.98 -12.17
CA SER A 422 -11.89 5.82 -12.16
C SER A 422 -13.19 6.01 -12.94
N ILE A 423 -13.64 7.26 -13.11
CA ILE A 423 -14.82 7.60 -13.92
C ILE A 423 -14.40 7.95 -15.34
N PHE A 424 -13.35 8.76 -15.48
CA PHE A 424 -12.89 9.30 -16.74
C PHE A 424 -12.44 8.21 -17.73
N VAL A 425 -11.67 7.21 -17.26
CA VAL A 425 -11.16 6.14 -18.13
C VAL A 425 -12.31 5.32 -18.77
N PRO A 426 -13.30 4.80 -18.03
CA PRO A 426 -14.46 4.15 -18.64
C PRO A 426 -15.26 5.05 -19.59
N VAL A 427 -15.39 6.34 -19.27
CA VAL A 427 -16.09 7.30 -20.14
C VAL A 427 -15.35 7.49 -21.46
N VAL A 428 -14.04 7.69 -21.44
CA VAL A 428 -13.22 7.81 -22.67
C VAL A 428 -13.30 6.53 -23.50
N MET A 429 -13.23 5.36 -22.88
CA MET A 429 -13.41 4.07 -23.58
C MET A 429 -14.80 3.97 -24.23
N LEU A 430 -15.85 4.41 -23.53
CA LEU A 430 -17.20 4.44 -24.07
C LEU A 430 -17.31 5.40 -25.26
N VAL A 431 -16.76 6.61 -25.14
CA VAL A 431 -16.74 7.61 -26.22
C VAL A 431 -15.99 7.08 -27.44
N ALA A 432 -14.84 6.42 -27.26
CA ALA A 432 -14.10 5.79 -28.34
C ALA A 432 -14.93 4.69 -29.04
N LEU A 433 -15.62 3.86 -28.26
CA LEU A 433 -16.50 2.82 -28.81
C LEU A 433 -17.69 3.43 -29.56
N VAL A 434 -18.35 4.42 -28.98
CA VAL A 434 -19.49 5.13 -29.62
C VAL A 434 -19.03 5.82 -30.92
N SER A 435 -17.87 6.46 -30.91
CA SER A 435 -17.28 7.07 -32.11
C SER A 435 -17.03 6.03 -33.20
N PHE A 436 -16.47 4.87 -32.83
CA PHE A 436 -16.26 3.77 -33.76
C PHE A 436 -17.58 3.26 -34.38
N VAL A 437 -18.57 2.99 -33.53
CA VAL A 437 -19.90 2.52 -33.98
C VAL A 437 -20.62 3.57 -34.83
N ALA A 438 -20.57 4.84 -34.44
CA ALA A 438 -21.19 5.94 -35.21
C ALA A 438 -20.62 6.03 -36.64
N TRP A 439 -19.30 5.88 -36.81
CA TRP A 439 -18.69 5.83 -38.12
C TRP A 439 -19.12 4.59 -38.94
N ILE A 440 -19.28 3.40 -38.29
CA ILE A 440 -19.75 2.20 -38.98
C ILE A 440 -21.20 2.38 -39.47
N VAL A 441 -22.06 3.00 -38.67
CA VAL A 441 -23.50 3.14 -38.97
C VAL A 441 -23.79 4.30 -39.92
N LEU A 442 -23.12 5.44 -39.71
CA LEU A 442 -23.40 6.68 -40.41
C LEU A 442 -22.41 6.98 -41.53
N GLY A 443 -21.28 6.30 -41.59
CA GLY A 443 -20.20 6.54 -42.56
C GLY A 443 -20.44 5.87 -43.90
N GLY A 444 -19.71 6.35 -44.93
CA GLY A 444 -19.75 5.84 -46.30
C GLY A 444 -18.83 4.65 -46.55
N GLU A 445 -18.31 4.49 -47.76
CA GLU A 445 -17.53 3.33 -48.25
C GLU A 445 -16.31 2.95 -47.41
N ASN A 446 -15.74 3.87 -46.58
CA ASN A 446 -14.57 3.60 -45.73
C ASN A 446 -14.87 3.78 -44.23
N SER A 447 -16.13 3.63 -43.82
CA SER A 447 -16.63 3.92 -42.48
C SER A 447 -15.88 3.22 -41.34
N TRP A 448 -15.52 1.94 -41.50
CA TRP A 448 -14.79 1.19 -40.47
C TRP A 448 -13.35 1.68 -40.25
N ALA A 449 -12.68 2.13 -41.34
CA ALA A 449 -11.32 2.64 -41.27
C ALA A 449 -11.28 4.00 -40.57
N GLN A 450 -12.20 4.89 -40.94
CA GLN A 450 -12.35 6.19 -40.27
C GLN A 450 -12.85 6.05 -38.83
N GLY A 451 -13.71 5.08 -38.57
CA GLY A 451 -14.16 4.73 -37.23
C GLY A 451 -13.00 4.28 -36.33
N LEU A 452 -12.13 3.43 -36.86
CA LEU A 452 -10.95 2.97 -36.12
C LEU A 452 -9.97 4.11 -35.83
N LEU A 453 -9.68 4.94 -36.84
CA LEU A 453 -8.85 6.15 -36.67
C LEU A 453 -9.43 7.08 -35.62
N SER A 454 -10.72 7.35 -35.66
CA SER A 454 -11.42 8.21 -34.71
C SER A 454 -11.37 7.64 -33.28
N ALA A 455 -11.60 6.34 -33.13
CA ALA A 455 -11.51 5.69 -31.84
C ALA A 455 -10.10 5.73 -31.24
N VAL A 456 -9.07 5.48 -32.06
CA VAL A 456 -7.66 5.59 -31.63
C VAL A 456 -7.35 7.01 -31.20
N SER A 457 -7.76 8.01 -32.00
CA SER A 457 -7.57 9.44 -31.67
C SER A 457 -8.24 9.86 -30.38
N VAL A 458 -9.47 9.37 -30.11
CA VAL A 458 -10.18 9.63 -28.84
C VAL A 458 -9.40 9.05 -27.65
N LEU A 459 -8.90 7.82 -27.78
CA LEU A 459 -8.09 7.19 -26.73
C LEU A 459 -6.73 7.88 -26.51
N GLU A 460 -6.19 8.48 -27.57
CA GLU A 460 -4.92 9.21 -27.52
C GLU A 460 -5.09 10.61 -26.89
N ILE A 461 -6.16 11.32 -27.21
CA ILE A 461 -6.47 12.66 -26.66
C ILE A 461 -6.98 12.54 -25.21
N GLY A 462 -7.75 11.50 -24.87
CA GLY A 462 -8.31 11.25 -23.55
C GLY A 462 -7.28 10.94 -22.46
N ARG A 463 -6.04 11.04 -22.78
CA ARG A 463 -4.87 10.74 -21.95
C ARG A 463 -4.24 12.00 -21.37
#